data_4e508a85f323b273cc684eb415ff2495
#
_entry.id   4e508a85f323b273cc684eb415ff2495
#
_cell.length_a   1.000
_cell.length_b   1.000
_cell.length_c   1.000
_cell.angle_alpha   90.00
_cell.angle_beta   90.00
_cell.angle_gamma   90.00
#
_symmetry.space_group_name_H-M   'P 1'
#
loop_
_entity.id
_entity.type
_entity.pdbx_description
1 polymer ?
#
loop_
_entity_poly.entity_id
_entity_poly.type
_entity_poly.pdbx_seq_one_letter_code
_entity_poly.pdbx_strand_id
1 'polypeptide(L)'
;MNQLLNNYTTLALINKATGDALRLEILRALASDAFGVMELCQIFDYRQSGMSHHLKVLAEAGLVSKRREGNSIFYSRMLPSKASPLFLLQQQLYRTLDQIPLPEQRVANVQQVKAERAALSQQFFASQGDGYREQQDLIAAFDIYGASVDQLLMNSPLPSLSHAAEVGPGDGEFLPFLSAKFQEVTALDNSATMLGQAKHYCEKAALSNIAFSCNDTQFFTQHPQHFDCVVMNMVLHHTPSPADIFNDIAAGLKDKGVLIISELCRHDQDWARTACGDLWLGFDAEELEQWAQNAGLSSGQSQYIA
;
A
#
# COMPACT_ATOMS: atom_id res chain seq x y z
N MET A 1 14.89 2.64 -37.90
CA MET A 1 13.60 2.42 -38.65
C MET A 1 12.61 1.60 -37.82
N ASN A 2 12.99 0.46 -37.24
CA ASN A 2 12.09 -0.37 -36.39
C ASN A 2 11.54 0.32 -35.14
N GLN A 3 12.31 1.13 -34.46
CA GLN A 3 11.89 1.80 -33.21
C GLN A 3 10.83 2.90 -33.45
N LEU A 4 10.94 3.64 -34.55
CA LEU A 4 9.94 4.64 -34.94
C LEU A 4 8.60 4.01 -35.36
N LEU A 5 8.64 2.91 -36.12
CA LEU A 5 7.42 2.17 -36.48
C LEU A 5 6.72 1.60 -35.24
N ASN A 6 7.50 1.13 -34.26
CA ASN A 6 6.96 0.67 -32.98
C ASN A 6 6.22 1.78 -32.21
N ASN A 7 6.74 3.02 -32.23
CA ASN A 7 6.13 4.17 -31.57
C ASN A 7 4.77 4.57 -32.18
N TYR A 8 4.63 4.56 -33.52
CA TYR A 8 3.33 4.81 -34.16
C TYR A 8 2.31 3.73 -33.83
N THR A 9 2.73 2.46 -33.81
CA THR A 9 1.86 1.34 -33.43
C THR A 9 1.40 1.48 -31.97
N THR A 10 2.32 1.78 -31.05
CA THR A 10 2.00 1.99 -29.62
C THR A 10 1.06 3.17 -29.43
N LEU A 11 1.29 4.29 -30.14
CA LEU A 11 0.39 5.46 -30.11
C LEU A 11 -1.01 5.09 -30.61
N ALA A 12 -1.11 4.31 -31.67
CA ALA A 12 -2.40 3.84 -32.20
C ALA A 12 -3.13 2.93 -31.20
N LEU A 13 -2.40 2.05 -30.50
CA LEU A 13 -2.96 1.20 -29.46
C LEU A 13 -3.47 2.04 -28.26
N ILE A 14 -2.72 3.03 -27.82
CA ILE A 14 -3.16 3.95 -26.75
C ILE A 14 -4.46 4.67 -27.18
N ASN A 15 -4.50 5.24 -28.38
CA ASN A 15 -5.69 5.92 -28.88
C ASN A 15 -6.91 5.00 -28.99
N LYS A 16 -6.70 3.76 -29.48
CA LYS A 16 -7.74 2.72 -29.51
C LYS A 16 -8.23 2.38 -28.08
N ALA A 17 -7.31 2.24 -27.13
CA ALA A 17 -7.64 1.90 -25.76
C ALA A 17 -8.40 3.04 -25.07
N THR A 18 -8.02 4.28 -25.27
CA THR A 18 -8.65 5.47 -24.67
C THR A 18 -9.90 5.97 -25.40
N GLY A 19 -10.21 5.42 -26.56
CA GLY A 19 -11.43 5.76 -27.33
C GLY A 19 -12.71 5.08 -26.82
N ASP A 20 -12.77 4.66 -25.56
CA ASP A 20 -13.93 3.99 -24.95
C ASP A 20 -14.11 4.47 -23.50
N ALA A 21 -15.30 4.95 -23.17
CA ALA A 21 -15.58 5.57 -21.89
C ALA A 21 -15.37 4.61 -20.71
N LEU A 22 -15.80 3.33 -20.83
CA LEU A 22 -15.64 2.35 -19.77
C LEU A 22 -14.15 2.07 -19.47
N ARG A 23 -13.30 2.00 -20.51
CA ARG A 23 -11.86 1.83 -20.29
C ARG A 23 -11.21 3.04 -19.62
N LEU A 24 -11.68 4.25 -19.88
CA LEU A 24 -11.24 5.45 -19.16
C LEU A 24 -11.68 5.42 -17.69
N GLU A 25 -12.92 5.00 -17.41
CA GLU A 25 -13.40 4.80 -16.02
C GLU A 25 -12.59 3.71 -15.30
N ILE A 26 -12.25 2.59 -15.98
CA ILE A 26 -11.39 1.54 -15.41
C ILE A 26 -10.02 2.12 -15.08
N LEU A 27 -9.37 2.86 -15.99
CA LEU A 27 -8.10 3.53 -15.73
C LEU A 27 -8.19 4.51 -14.57
N ARG A 28 -9.33 5.21 -14.41
CA ARG A 28 -9.56 6.12 -13.28
C ARG A 28 -9.70 5.37 -11.96
N ALA A 29 -10.41 4.25 -11.94
CA ALA A 29 -10.53 3.39 -10.74
C ALA A 29 -9.17 2.79 -10.32
N LEU A 30 -8.33 2.46 -11.32
CA LEU A 30 -6.99 1.92 -11.10
C LEU A 30 -5.91 2.99 -10.79
N ALA A 31 -6.31 4.22 -10.46
CA ALA A 31 -5.37 5.32 -10.24
C ALA A 31 -4.47 5.11 -9.02
N SER A 32 -5.04 4.61 -7.96
CA SER A 32 -4.36 4.40 -6.68
C SER A 32 -4.31 2.94 -6.22
N ASP A 33 -5.18 2.09 -6.77
CA ASP A 33 -5.32 0.71 -6.30
C ASP A 33 -5.16 -0.32 -7.43
N ALA A 34 -4.85 -1.54 -7.04
CA ALA A 34 -4.95 -2.70 -7.90
C ALA A 34 -6.25 -3.47 -7.61
N PHE A 35 -6.95 -3.90 -8.66
CA PHE A 35 -8.16 -4.70 -8.53
C PHE A 35 -8.07 -5.98 -9.35
N GLY A 36 -8.62 -7.07 -8.79
CA GLY A 36 -8.84 -8.32 -9.48
C GLY A 36 -9.96 -8.22 -10.53
N VAL A 37 -9.95 -9.14 -11.51
CA VAL A 37 -10.99 -9.14 -12.56
C VAL A 37 -12.40 -9.19 -11.98
N MET A 38 -12.63 -10.02 -10.95
CA MET A 38 -13.96 -10.16 -10.34
C MET A 38 -14.38 -8.91 -9.58
N GLU A 39 -13.42 -8.25 -8.90
CA GLU A 39 -13.65 -6.98 -8.23
C GLU A 39 -14.00 -5.87 -9.24
N LEU A 40 -13.29 -5.82 -10.38
CA LEU A 40 -13.64 -4.89 -11.47
C LEU A 40 -15.03 -5.20 -12.05
N CYS A 41 -15.43 -6.48 -12.16
CA CYS A 41 -16.78 -6.84 -12.55
C CYS A 41 -17.82 -6.30 -11.55
N GLN A 42 -17.55 -6.39 -10.26
CA GLN A 42 -18.41 -5.85 -9.19
C GLN A 42 -18.45 -4.31 -9.23
N ILE A 43 -17.29 -3.65 -9.31
CA ILE A 43 -17.20 -2.18 -9.37
C ILE A 43 -18.00 -1.62 -10.55
N PHE A 44 -17.89 -2.26 -11.71
CA PHE A 44 -18.49 -1.76 -12.94
C PHE A 44 -19.84 -2.39 -13.30
N ASP A 45 -20.36 -3.32 -12.47
CA ASP A 45 -21.53 -4.12 -12.77
C ASP A 45 -21.44 -4.69 -14.20
N TYR A 46 -20.36 -5.41 -14.46
CA TYR A 46 -20.03 -5.86 -15.81
C TYR A 46 -19.69 -7.35 -15.85
N ARG A 47 -20.00 -8.02 -16.96
CA ARG A 47 -19.74 -9.45 -17.13
C ARG A 47 -18.23 -9.72 -17.30
N GLN A 48 -17.74 -10.80 -16.69
CA GLN A 48 -16.33 -11.17 -16.65
C GLN A 48 -15.69 -11.25 -18.05
N SER A 49 -16.38 -11.84 -19.03
CA SER A 49 -15.84 -11.98 -20.41
C SER A 49 -15.61 -10.63 -21.07
N GLY A 50 -16.54 -9.68 -20.88
CA GLY A 50 -16.40 -8.32 -21.40
C GLY A 50 -15.33 -7.52 -20.65
N MET A 51 -15.29 -7.61 -19.31
CA MET A 51 -14.25 -6.98 -18.49
C MET A 51 -12.86 -7.47 -18.90
N SER A 52 -12.68 -8.77 -19.05
CA SER A 52 -11.42 -9.36 -19.49
C SER A 52 -10.98 -8.83 -20.87
N HIS A 53 -11.93 -8.57 -21.77
CA HIS A 53 -11.65 -7.97 -23.08
C HIS A 53 -11.15 -6.51 -22.94
N HIS A 54 -11.82 -5.67 -22.12
CA HIS A 54 -11.39 -4.29 -21.87
C HIS A 54 -9.99 -4.23 -21.24
N LEU A 55 -9.74 -5.08 -20.25
CA LEU A 55 -8.44 -5.19 -19.60
C LEU A 55 -7.32 -5.68 -20.54
N LYS A 56 -7.65 -6.61 -21.45
CA LYS A 56 -6.72 -7.03 -22.49
C LYS A 56 -6.33 -5.88 -23.41
N VAL A 57 -7.28 -5.09 -23.88
CA VAL A 57 -7.02 -3.91 -24.73
C VAL A 57 -6.17 -2.87 -24.01
N LEU A 58 -6.45 -2.60 -22.73
CA LEU A 58 -5.64 -1.69 -21.91
C LEU A 58 -4.20 -2.20 -21.71
N ALA A 59 -4.04 -3.51 -21.49
CA ALA A 59 -2.73 -4.13 -21.32
C ALA A 59 -1.89 -4.15 -22.61
N GLU A 60 -2.52 -4.41 -23.74
CA GLU A 60 -1.87 -4.34 -25.07
C GLU A 60 -1.39 -2.92 -25.41
N ALA A 61 -2.10 -1.90 -24.90
CA ALA A 61 -1.71 -0.49 -25.03
C ALA A 61 -0.65 -0.04 -24.01
N GLY A 62 -0.24 -0.91 -23.07
CA GLY A 62 0.70 -0.55 -21.99
C GLY A 62 0.14 0.45 -20.99
N LEU A 63 -1.18 0.51 -20.80
CA LEU A 63 -1.84 1.41 -19.86
C LEU A 63 -2.13 0.77 -18.51
N VAL A 64 -2.15 -0.56 -18.42
CA VAL A 64 -2.28 -1.33 -17.20
C VAL A 64 -1.21 -2.41 -17.11
N SER A 65 -0.74 -2.64 -15.90
CA SER A 65 0.09 -3.77 -15.52
C SER A 65 -0.78 -4.92 -15.04
N LYS A 66 -0.24 -6.14 -15.11
CA LYS A 66 -0.86 -7.35 -14.59
C LYS A 66 0.02 -7.93 -13.51
N ARG A 67 -0.57 -8.26 -12.39
CA ARG A 67 0.11 -8.92 -11.30
C ARG A 67 -0.68 -10.17 -10.90
N ARG A 68 0.01 -11.29 -10.81
CA ARG A 68 -0.59 -12.51 -10.29
C ARG A 68 -0.46 -12.51 -8.77
N GLU A 69 -1.60 -12.68 -8.10
CA GLU A 69 -1.70 -12.85 -6.66
C GLU A 69 -2.42 -14.19 -6.40
N GLY A 70 -1.63 -15.24 -6.17
CA GLY A 70 -2.16 -16.58 -6.08
C GLY A 70 -2.88 -17.02 -7.36
N ASN A 71 -4.14 -17.39 -7.24
CA ASN A 71 -4.99 -17.79 -8.37
C ASN A 71 -5.68 -16.63 -9.08
N SER A 72 -5.47 -15.40 -8.62
CA SER A 72 -6.11 -14.20 -9.17
C SER A 72 -5.13 -13.34 -9.96
N ILE A 73 -5.65 -12.63 -10.97
CA ILE A 73 -4.89 -11.62 -11.69
C ILE A 73 -5.44 -10.26 -11.30
N PHE A 74 -4.57 -9.45 -10.73
CA PHE A 74 -4.82 -8.05 -10.40
C PHE A 74 -4.28 -7.14 -11.48
N TYR A 75 -4.95 -6.02 -11.64
CA TYR A 75 -4.60 -4.97 -12.58
C TYR A 75 -4.39 -3.67 -11.82
N SER A 76 -3.32 -2.96 -12.17
CA SER A 76 -3.03 -1.61 -11.71
C SER A 76 -2.72 -0.72 -12.90
N ARG A 77 -2.78 0.60 -12.73
CA ARG A 77 -2.36 1.53 -13.76
C ARG A 77 -0.85 1.40 -13.97
N MET A 78 -0.41 1.28 -15.24
CA MET A 78 1.01 1.22 -15.57
C MET A 78 1.67 2.58 -15.32
N LEU A 79 2.78 2.60 -14.60
CA LEU A 79 3.58 3.81 -14.43
C LEU A 79 4.22 4.22 -15.75
N PRO A 80 4.08 5.50 -16.18
CA PRO A 80 4.72 5.98 -17.40
C PRO A 80 6.24 5.90 -17.28
N SER A 81 6.90 5.22 -18.24
CA SER A 81 8.36 5.13 -18.27
C SER A 81 8.98 6.40 -18.85
N LYS A 82 9.89 7.06 -18.12
CA LYS A 82 10.64 8.24 -18.60
C LYS A 82 11.47 7.94 -19.85
N ALA A 83 11.81 6.68 -20.09
CA ALA A 83 12.53 6.25 -21.31
C ALA A 83 11.59 6.13 -22.52
N SER A 84 10.27 6.14 -22.33
CA SER A 84 9.31 6.05 -23.42
C SER A 84 9.14 7.40 -24.12
N PRO A 85 9.16 7.46 -25.45
CA PRO A 85 8.83 8.67 -26.20
C PRO A 85 7.36 9.10 -26.00
N LEU A 86 6.50 8.23 -25.48
CA LEU A 86 5.10 8.50 -25.17
C LEU A 86 4.86 8.86 -23.69
N PHE A 87 5.94 9.05 -22.94
CA PHE A 87 5.89 9.38 -21.50
C PHE A 87 4.96 10.57 -21.19
N LEU A 88 5.17 11.69 -21.88
CA LEU A 88 4.38 12.90 -21.68
C LEU A 88 2.91 12.70 -22.01
N LEU A 89 2.60 11.93 -23.07
CA LEU A 89 1.23 11.63 -23.45
C LEU A 89 0.53 10.80 -22.34
N GLN A 90 1.17 9.72 -21.87
CA GLN A 90 0.61 8.89 -20.80
C GLN A 90 0.45 9.67 -19.50
N GLN A 91 1.46 10.44 -19.13
CA GLN A 91 1.39 11.29 -17.93
C GLN A 91 0.24 12.30 -18.01
N GLN A 92 0.09 12.98 -19.15
CA GLN A 92 -0.99 13.96 -19.32
C GLN A 92 -2.37 13.29 -19.35
N LEU A 93 -2.49 12.14 -19.99
CA LEU A 93 -3.71 11.33 -19.96
C LEU A 93 -4.14 11.04 -18.52
N TYR A 94 -3.21 10.52 -17.71
CA TYR A 94 -3.51 10.17 -16.31
C TYR A 94 -3.86 11.40 -15.47
N ARG A 95 -3.09 12.48 -15.58
CA ARG A 95 -3.41 13.75 -14.91
C ARG A 95 -4.81 14.25 -15.25
N THR A 96 -5.20 14.15 -16.52
CA THR A 96 -6.53 14.56 -16.96
C THR A 96 -7.62 13.65 -16.38
N LEU A 97 -7.41 12.33 -16.42
CA LEU A 97 -8.35 11.37 -15.84
C LEU A 97 -8.51 11.55 -14.32
N ASP A 98 -7.43 11.90 -13.61
CA ASP A 98 -7.45 12.06 -12.15
C ASP A 98 -8.26 13.29 -11.71
N GLN A 99 -8.47 14.26 -12.61
CA GLN A 99 -9.36 15.42 -12.39
C GLN A 99 -10.83 15.10 -12.65
N ILE A 100 -11.14 13.99 -13.31
CA ILE A 100 -12.51 13.60 -13.62
C ILE A 100 -13.02 12.68 -12.50
N PRO A 101 -14.05 13.04 -11.75
CA PRO A 101 -14.61 12.18 -10.73
C PRO A 101 -15.24 10.93 -11.36
N LEU A 102 -15.08 9.79 -10.68
CA LEU A 102 -15.88 8.61 -11.00
C LEU A 102 -17.36 8.88 -10.68
N PRO A 103 -18.30 8.27 -11.43
CA PRO A 103 -19.72 8.28 -11.05
C PRO A 103 -19.91 7.80 -9.60
N GLU A 104 -20.84 8.41 -8.86
CA GLU A 104 -21.07 8.11 -7.44
C GLU A 104 -21.28 6.61 -7.17
N GLN A 105 -22.01 5.94 -8.04
CA GLN A 105 -22.21 4.48 -7.90
C GLN A 105 -20.90 3.70 -8.02
N ARG A 106 -19.97 4.13 -8.88
CA ARG A 106 -18.65 3.49 -9.03
C ARG A 106 -17.79 3.71 -7.79
N VAL A 107 -17.83 4.91 -7.23
CA VAL A 107 -17.15 5.24 -5.96
C VAL A 107 -17.67 4.34 -4.84
N ALA A 108 -19.00 4.23 -4.70
CA ALA A 108 -19.63 3.36 -3.70
C ALA A 108 -19.21 1.88 -3.87
N ASN A 109 -19.18 1.37 -5.10
CA ASN A 109 -18.77 -0.01 -5.37
C ASN A 109 -17.27 -0.23 -5.07
N VAL A 110 -16.39 0.75 -5.35
CA VAL A 110 -14.96 0.70 -4.97
C VAL A 110 -14.84 0.61 -3.46
N GLN A 111 -15.56 1.46 -2.72
CA GLN A 111 -15.53 1.43 -1.25
C GLN A 111 -16.05 0.10 -0.70
N GLN A 112 -17.08 -0.49 -1.31
CA GLN A 112 -17.58 -1.81 -0.93
C GLN A 112 -16.49 -2.89 -1.08
N VAL A 113 -15.80 -2.94 -2.23
CA VAL A 113 -14.70 -3.90 -2.46
C VAL A 113 -13.59 -3.72 -1.42
N LYS A 114 -13.20 -2.47 -1.12
CA LYS A 114 -12.21 -2.19 -0.07
C LYS A 114 -12.69 -2.65 1.31
N ALA A 115 -13.95 -2.42 1.65
CA ALA A 115 -14.55 -2.87 2.91
C ALA A 115 -14.58 -4.40 3.02
N GLU A 116 -14.88 -5.11 1.93
CA GLU A 116 -14.86 -6.57 1.88
C GLU A 116 -13.44 -7.11 2.14
N ARG A 117 -12.40 -6.51 1.53
CA ARG A 117 -11.01 -6.86 1.80
C ARG A 117 -10.62 -6.58 3.26
N ALA A 118 -11.02 -5.41 3.79
CA ALA A 118 -10.75 -5.05 5.18
C ALA A 118 -11.39 -6.04 6.16
N ALA A 119 -12.64 -6.44 5.90
CA ALA A 119 -13.33 -7.42 6.73
C ALA A 119 -12.63 -8.79 6.72
N LEU A 120 -12.15 -9.25 5.56
CA LEU A 120 -11.38 -10.50 5.45
C LEU A 120 -10.07 -10.44 6.26
N SER A 121 -9.32 -9.35 6.14
CA SER A 121 -8.10 -9.14 6.92
C SER A 121 -8.38 -9.09 8.43
N GLN A 122 -9.38 -8.31 8.86
CA GLN A 122 -9.78 -8.24 10.28
C GLN A 122 -10.22 -9.61 10.83
N GLN A 123 -11.02 -10.36 10.06
CA GLN A 123 -11.45 -11.70 10.46
C GLN A 123 -10.27 -12.64 10.62
N PHE A 124 -9.30 -12.58 9.72
CA PHE A 124 -8.07 -13.34 9.81
C PHE A 124 -7.34 -13.04 11.13
N PHE A 125 -6.97 -11.78 11.38
CA PHE A 125 -6.23 -11.38 12.57
C PHE A 125 -7.01 -11.57 13.89
N ALA A 126 -8.33 -11.42 13.88
CA ALA A 126 -9.16 -11.71 15.06
C ALA A 126 -9.19 -13.20 15.44
N SER A 127 -8.99 -14.10 14.47
CA SER A 127 -8.97 -15.55 14.67
C SER A 127 -7.59 -16.11 15.01
N GLN A 128 -6.51 -15.31 14.90
CA GLN A 128 -5.15 -15.76 15.11
C GLN A 128 -4.83 -15.89 16.61
N GLY A 129 -4.35 -17.07 16.98
CA GLY A 129 -3.79 -17.34 18.30
C GLY A 129 -2.24 -17.32 18.28
N ASP A 130 -1.64 -17.93 19.28
CA ASP A 130 -0.17 -17.94 19.50
C ASP A 130 0.67 -18.52 18.32
N GLY A 131 0.06 -19.23 17.37
CA GLY A 131 0.76 -19.82 16.21
C GLY A 131 0.98 -18.89 15.02
N TYR A 132 0.41 -17.69 15.01
CA TYR A 132 0.55 -16.74 13.90
C TYR A 132 1.99 -16.26 13.70
N ARG A 133 2.68 -15.97 14.79
CA ARG A 133 4.08 -15.54 14.79
C ARG A 133 5.00 -16.54 14.08
N GLU A 134 4.85 -17.84 14.37
CA GLU A 134 5.68 -18.90 13.75
C GLU A 134 5.53 -18.91 12.22
N GLN A 135 4.35 -18.60 11.70
CA GLN A 135 4.08 -18.53 10.27
C GLN A 135 4.68 -17.26 9.64
N GLN A 136 4.55 -16.11 10.31
CA GLN A 136 5.11 -14.84 9.85
C GLN A 136 6.64 -14.85 9.87
N ASP A 137 7.25 -15.44 10.90
CA ASP A 137 8.71 -15.59 11.03
C ASP A 137 9.32 -16.44 9.89
N LEU A 138 8.53 -17.31 9.24
CA LEU A 138 8.97 -18.05 8.05
C LEU A 138 9.15 -17.16 6.81
N ILE A 139 8.48 -16.01 6.77
CA ILE A 139 8.61 -15.04 5.67
C ILE A 139 9.70 -14.02 6.01
N ALA A 140 9.56 -13.33 7.14
CA ALA A 140 10.52 -12.33 7.60
C ALA A 140 10.42 -12.14 9.12
N ALA A 141 11.29 -12.80 9.87
CA ALA A 141 11.40 -12.59 11.31
C ALA A 141 11.91 -11.19 11.64
N PHE A 142 11.50 -10.64 12.79
CA PHE A 142 11.94 -9.33 13.27
C PHE A 142 13.46 -9.17 13.29
N ASP A 143 14.19 -10.21 13.66
CA ASP A 143 15.67 -10.23 13.71
C ASP A 143 16.33 -9.92 12.35
N ILE A 144 15.60 -10.14 11.24
CA ILE A 144 16.13 -9.89 9.89
C ILE A 144 16.09 -8.40 9.57
N TYR A 145 14.99 -7.69 9.89
CA TYR A 145 14.79 -6.31 9.46
C TYR A 145 14.90 -5.27 10.57
N GLY A 146 14.64 -5.64 11.83
CA GLY A 146 14.52 -4.69 12.94
C GLY A 146 15.74 -3.79 13.11
N ALA A 147 16.96 -4.36 13.04
CA ALA A 147 18.20 -3.57 13.15
C ALA A 147 18.37 -2.59 11.97
N SER A 148 17.96 -2.96 10.76
CA SER A 148 18.03 -2.08 9.59
C SER A 148 17.03 -0.94 9.67
N VAL A 149 15.82 -1.20 10.18
CA VAL A 149 14.79 -0.17 10.42
C VAL A 149 15.26 0.80 11.51
N ASP A 150 15.86 0.31 12.60
CA ASP A 150 16.44 1.17 13.65
C ASP A 150 17.55 2.05 13.09
N GLN A 151 18.44 1.49 12.25
CA GLN A 151 19.49 2.29 11.60
C GLN A 151 18.91 3.37 10.69
N LEU A 152 17.85 3.09 9.93
CA LEU A 152 17.13 4.09 9.13
C LEU A 152 16.53 5.17 10.03
N LEU A 153 15.89 4.78 11.12
CA LEU A 153 15.31 5.68 12.11
C LEU A 153 16.38 6.60 12.74
N MET A 154 17.54 6.05 13.10
CA MET A 154 18.65 6.81 13.69
C MET A 154 19.26 7.82 12.72
N ASN A 155 19.29 7.50 11.44
CA ASN A 155 19.88 8.35 10.39
C ASN A 155 18.87 9.32 9.76
N SER A 156 17.57 9.21 10.08
CA SER A 156 16.53 10.06 9.51
C SER A 156 16.58 11.48 10.07
N PRO A 157 16.49 12.52 9.22
CA PRO A 157 16.48 13.92 9.64
C PRO A 157 15.09 14.31 10.16
N LEU A 158 14.82 13.97 11.43
CA LEU A 158 13.53 14.23 12.07
C LEU A 158 13.37 15.69 12.47
N PRO A 159 12.15 16.29 12.34
CA PRO A 159 11.89 17.68 12.73
C PRO A 159 11.98 17.88 14.26
N SER A 160 11.52 16.90 15.02
CA SER A 160 11.68 16.83 16.49
C SER A 160 11.59 15.37 16.95
N LEU A 161 11.70 15.13 18.26
CA LEU A 161 11.55 13.82 18.90
C LEU A 161 10.35 13.78 19.84
N SER A 162 9.30 14.53 19.51
CA SER A 162 8.12 14.64 20.36
C SER A 162 7.20 13.45 20.21
N HIS A 163 6.75 13.14 18.98
CA HIS A 163 5.73 12.13 18.75
C HIS A 163 6.10 11.20 17.60
N ALA A 164 6.05 9.90 17.85
CA ALA A 164 6.12 8.89 16.80
C ALA A 164 4.88 8.01 16.81
N ALA A 165 4.62 7.30 15.72
CA ALA A 165 3.64 6.24 15.68
C ALA A 165 4.21 4.99 15.03
N GLU A 166 3.77 3.81 15.48
CA GLU A 166 3.92 2.55 14.78
C GLU A 166 2.55 2.04 14.37
N VAL A 167 2.40 1.76 13.08
CA VAL A 167 1.18 1.17 12.50
C VAL A 167 1.39 -0.33 12.39
N GLY A 168 0.46 -1.12 12.95
CA GLY A 168 0.56 -2.56 12.98
C GLY A 168 1.76 -3.03 13.81
N PRO A 169 1.82 -2.73 15.14
CA PRO A 169 2.98 -3.05 15.96
C PRO A 169 3.19 -4.56 16.18
N GLY A 170 2.27 -5.41 15.73
CA GLY A 170 2.35 -6.84 15.93
C GLY A 170 2.52 -7.20 17.41
N ASP A 171 3.58 -7.95 17.73
CA ASP A 171 3.94 -8.29 19.10
C ASP A 171 4.60 -7.13 19.88
N GLY A 172 4.87 -6.00 19.23
CA GLY A 172 5.45 -4.80 19.87
C GLY A 172 6.97 -4.75 19.90
N GLU A 173 7.66 -5.57 19.11
CA GLU A 173 9.12 -5.74 19.17
C GLU A 173 9.90 -4.50 18.74
N PHE A 174 9.33 -3.63 17.90
CA PHE A 174 9.96 -2.38 17.49
C PHE A 174 9.62 -1.19 18.41
N LEU A 175 8.55 -1.28 19.22
CA LEU A 175 8.14 -0.22 20.15
C LEU A 175 9.23 0.24 21.14
N PRO A 176 10.13 -0.63 21.67
CA PRO A 176 11.24 -0.19 22.50
C PRO A 176 12.19 0.81 21.82
N PHE A 177 12.45 0.65 20.51
CA PHE A 177 13.30 1.56 19.75
C PHE A 177 12.66 2.95 19.61
N LEU A 178 11.36 3.00 19.37
CA LEU A 178 10.60 4.25 19.34
C LEU A 178 10.49 4.88 20.72
N SER A 179 10.18 4.09 21.74
CA SER A 179 10.06 4.52 23.13
C SER A 179 11.35 5.17 23.67
N ALA A 180 12.50 4.61 23.31
CA ALA A 180 13.80 5.14 23.72
C ALA A 180 14.16 6.46 23.03
N LYS A 181 13.57 6.73 21.85
CA LYS A 181 13.94 7.90 21.02
C LYS A 181 12.95 9.06 21.14
N PHE A 182 11.65 8.78 21.29
CA PHE A 182 10.61 9.81 21.28
C PHE A 182 10.00 10.02 22.68
N GLN A 183 9.45 11.23 22.89
CA GLN A 183 8.78 11.55 24.14
C GLN A 183 7.47 10.78 24.31
N GLU A 184 6.70 10.65 23.22
CA GLU A 184 5.45 9.92 23.14
C GLU A 184 5.41 9.05 21.90
N VAL A 185 4.87 7.84 22.04
CA VAL A 185 4.70 6.88 20.93
C VAL A 185 3.25 6.43 20.89
N THR A 186 2.66 6.40 19.70
CA THR A 186 1.34 5.82 19.47
C THR A 186 1.49 4.48 18.74
N ALA A 187 1.05 3.40 19.38
CA ALA A 187 0.89 2.10 18.77
C ALA A 187 -0.52 1.99 18.20
N LEU A 188 -0.65 1.95 16.88
CA LEU A 188 -1.92 1.97 16.14
C LEU A 188 -2.16 0.61 15.47
N ASP A 189 -3.28 -0.02 15.77
CA ASP A 189 -3.74 -1.25 15.10
C ASP A 189 -5.27 -1.29 15.05
N ASN A 190 -5.83 -1.86 13.99
CA ASN A 190 -7.28 -2.06 13.87
C ASN A 190 -7.75 -3.37 14.51
N SER A 191 -6.85 -4.23 14.97
CA SER A 191 -7.11 -5.47 15.71
C SER A 191 -6.87 -5.26 17.20
N ALA A 192 -7.94 -5.32 18.01
CA ALA A 192 -7.81 -5.25 19.46
C ALA A 192 -6.97 -6.42 20.04
N THR A 193 -6.98 -7.58 19.38
CA THR A 193 -6.18 -8.75 19.76
C THR A 193 -4.69 -8.46 19.60
N MET A 194 -4.26 -8.00 18.42
CA MET A 194 -2.87 -7.67 18.14
C MET A 194 -2.36 -6.54 19.05
N LEU A 195 -3.19 -5.51 19.22
CA LEU A 195 -2.87 -4.40 20.12
C LEU A 195 -2.71 -4.84 21.59
N GLY A 196 -3.49 -5.86 22.00
CA GLY A 196 -3.37 -6.46 23.33
C GLY A 196 -2.03 -7.19 23.53
N GLN A 197 -1.52 -7.87 22.49
CA GLN A 197 -0.20 -8.53 22.51
C GLN A 197 0.93 -7.49 22.63
N ALA A 198 0.92 -6.46 21.79
CA ALA A 198 1.88 -5.36 21.87
C ALA A 198 1.86 -4.66 23.25
N LYS A 199 0.67 -4.43 23.81
CA LYS A 199 0.54 -3.85 25.14
C LYS A 199 1.16 -4.72 26.22
N HIS A 200 0.89 -6.01 26.20
CA HIS A 200 1.46 -6.95 27.15
C HIS A 200 3.00 -6.99 27.06
N TYR A 201 3.56 -6.96 25.85
CA TYR A 201 5.00 -6.86 25.63
C TYR A 201 5.58 -5.58 26.27
N CYS A 202 4.96 -4.42 26.02
CA CYS A 202 5.38 -3.12 26.54
C CYS A 202 5.32 -3.07 28.07
N GLU A 203 4.28 -3.66 28.68
CA GLU A 203 4.15 -3.76 30.13
C GLU A 203 5.30 -4.58 30.74
N LYS A 204 5.65 -5.72 30.13
CA LYS A 204 6.81 -6.52 30.56
C LYS A 204 8.14 -5.78 30.41
N ALA A 205 8.27 -4.97 29.35
CA ALA A 205 9.45 -4.16 29.10
C ALA A 205 9.48 -2.85 29.90
N ALA A 206 8.47 -2.58 30.73
CA ALA A 206 8.31 -1.37 31.54
C ALA A 206 8.34 -0.07 30.72
N LEU A 207 7.80 -0.08 29.49
CA LEU A 207 7.68 1.09 28.64
C LEU A 207 6.48 1.93 29.08
N SER A 208 6.68 3.21 29.37
CA SER A 208 5.66 4.08 30.00
C SER A 208 5.13 5.20 29.10
N ASN A 209 5.76 5.44 27.95
CA ASN A 209 5.45 6.54 27.04
C ASN A 209 4.73 6.06 25.76
N ILE A 210 4.04 4.90 25.80
CA ILE A 210 3.32 4.35 24.68
C ILE A 210 1.81 4.44 24.91
N ALA A 211 1.11 5.11 24.00
CA ALA A 211 -0.34 5.14 23.92
C ALA A 211 -0.82 4.10 22.88
N PHE A 212 -1.84 3.31 23.25
CA PHE A 212 -2.41 2.29 22.37
C PHE A 212 -3.73 2.77 21.79
N SER A 213 -3.87 2.73 20.46
CA SER A 213 -5.05 3.21 19.74
C SER A 213 -5.59 2.12 18.83
N CYS A 214 -6.83 1.64 19.11
CA CYS A 214 -7.51 0.66 18.28
C CYS A 214 -8.30 1.36 17.18
N ASN A 215 -7.62 1.73 16.10
CA ASN A 215 -8.17 2.45 14.96
C ASN A 215 -7.47 2.04 13.66
N ASP A 216 -8.07 2.39 12.52
CA ASP A 216 -7.41 2.33 11.22
C ASP A 216 -6.53 3.58 10.97
N THR A 217 -5.91 3.67 9.78
CA THR A 217 -5.01 4.78 9.43
C THR A 217 -5.72 6.12 9.23
N GLN A 218 -7.06 6.18 9.14
CA GLN A 218 -7.80 7.44 9.15
C GLN A 218 -7.56 8.22 10.46
N PHE A 219 -7.09 7.55 11.50
CA PHE A 219 -6.59 8.18 12.73
C PHE A 219 -5.63 9.34 12.43
N PHE A 220 -4.74 9.22 11.46
CA PHE A 220 -3.78 10.25 11.11
C PHE A 220 -4.45 11.50 10.53
N THR A 221 -5.54 11.37 9.80
CA THR A 221 -6.29 12.51 9.26
C THR A 221 -6.98 13.34 10.35
N GLN A 222 -7.24 12.72 11.51
CA GLN A 222 -7.80 13.39 12.70
C GLN A 222 -6.72 14.04 13.57
N HIS A 223 -5.44 13.74 13.32
CA HIS A 223 -4.27 14.27 14.03
C HIS A 223 -3.29 14.92 13.03
N PRO A 224 -3.72 15.97 12.29
CA PRO A 224 -2.90 16.54 11.23
C PRO A 224 -1.63 17.17 11.79
N GLN A 225 -0.51 16.98 11.09
CA GLN A 225 0.80 17.54 11.43
C GLN A 225 1.23 17.27 12.90
N HIS A 226 0.93 16.09 13.40
CA HIS A 226 1.19 15.72 14.79
C HIS A 226 2.47 14.89 14.94
N PHE A 227 2.78 14.01 13.99
CA PHE A 227 3.84 13.02 14.11
C PHE A 227 5.14 13.47 13.44
N ASP A 228 6.26 13.29 14.16
CA ASP A 228 7.61 13.48 13.64
C ASP A 228 8.06 12.28 12.80
N CYS A 229 7.61 11.09 13.19
CA CYS A 229 7.93 9.83 12.52
C CYS A 229 6.73 8.88 12.58
N VAL A 230 6.47 8.20 11.47
CA VAL A 230 5.56 7.04 11.43
C VAL A 230 6.34 5.85 10.89
N VAL A 231 6.22 4.71 11.55
CA VAL A 231 6.87 3.46 11.16
C VAL A 231 5.80 2.42 10.84
N MET A 232 6.01 1.68 9.77
CA MET A 232 5.22 0.50 9.38
C MET A 232 6.15 -0.64 9.08
N ASN A 233 6.06 -1.71 9.84
CA ASN A 233 6.89 -2.90 9.66
C ASN A 233 6.03 -4.09 9.25
N MET A 234 6.19 -4.58 8.02
CA MET A 234 5.53 -5.79 7.54
C MET A 234 3.99 -5.72 7.64
N VAL A 235 3.39 -4.61 7.20
CA VAL A 235 1.95 -4.33 7.35
C VAL A 235 1.22 -4.10 6.04
N LEU A 236 1.85 -3.42 5.05
CA LEU A 236 1.15 -3.02 3.82
C LEU A 236 0.54 -4.19 3.05
N HIS A 237 1.22 -5.35 3.07
CA HIS A 237 0.73 -6.54 2.36
C HIS A 237 -0.55 -7.14 2.98
N HIS A 238 -0.94 -6.72 4.18
CA HIS A 238 -2.21 -7.09 4.81
C HIS A 238 -3.33 -6.07 4.59
N THR A 239 -3.03 -4.93 3.97
CA THR A 239 -3.96 -3.80 3.91
C THR A 239 -4.83 -3.83 2.65
N PRO A 240 -6.12 -3.42 2.74
CA PRO A 240 -7.05 -3.46 1.60
C PRO A 240 -6.68 -2.47 0.49
N SER A 241 -6.06 -1.34 0.84
CA SER A 241 -5.69 -0.24 -0.07
C SER A 241 -4.38 0.40 0.39
N PRO A 242 -3.21 -0.15 0.00
CA PRO A 242 -1.92 0.38 0.41
C PRO A 242 -1.73 1.87 0.10
N ALA A 243 -2.16 2.33 -1.07
CA ALA A 243 -2.00 3.73 -1.46
C ALA A 243 -2.79 4.71 -0.58
N ASP A 244 -3.96 4.33 -0.07
CA ASP A 244 -4.74 5.20 0.84
C ASP A 244 -3.99 5.44 2.15
N ILE A 245 -3.25 4.43 2.63
CA ILE A 245 -2.45 4.52 3.86
C ILE A 245 -1.37 5.59 3.74
N PHE A 246 -0.71 5.70 2.59
CA PHE A 246 0.26 6.77 2.37
C PHE A 246 -0.38 8.16 2.47
N ASN A 247 -1.61 8.33 1.95
CA ASN A 247 -2.35 9.59 2.04
C ASN A 247 -2.72 9.91 3.49
N ASP A 248 -3.23 8.92 4.23
CA ASP A 248 -3.62 9.09 5.62
C ASP A 248 -2.41 9.48 6.48
N ILE A 249 -1.31 8.74 6.37
CA ILE A 249 -0.08 9.00 7.12
C ILE A 249 0.51 10.36 6.76
N ALA A 250 0.53 10.73 5.47
CA ALA A 250 1.04 12.02 5.02
C ALA A 250 0.28 13.19 5.66
N ALA A 251 -1.05 13.05 5.86
CA ALA A 251 -1.84 14.08 6.55
C ALA A 251 -1.47 14.24 8.02
N GLY A 252 -1.05 13.14 8.70
CA GLY A 252 -0.65 13.15 10.11
C GLY A 252 0.80 13.58 10.36
N LEU A 253 1.67 13.47 9.34
CA LEU A 253 3.07 13.85 9.47
C LEU A 253 3.24 15.38 9.53
N LYS A 254 4.14 15.84 10.41
CA LYS A 254 4.62 17.23 10.44
C LYS A 254 5.37 17.58 9.13
N ASP A 255 5.56 18.86 8.90
CA ASP A 255 6.52 19.30 7.88
C ASP A 255 7.89 18.68 8.15
N LYS A 256 8.48 18.04 7.13
CA LYS A 256 9.72 17.24 7.23
C LYS A 256 9.59 15.99 8.14
N GLY A 257 8.39 15.59 8.53
CA GLY A 257 8.16 14.31 9.19
C GLY A 257 8.53 13.14 8.29
N VAL A 258 8.88 12.01 8.87
CA VAL A 258 9.44 10.86 8.15
C VAL A 258 8.52 9.66 8.24
N LEU A 259 8.25 9.01 7.11
CA LEU A 259 7.63 7.69 7.02
C LEU A 259 8.72 6.65 6.75
N ILE A 260 8.81 5.64 7.61
CA ILE A 260 9.70 4.48 7.45
C ILE A 260 8.84 3.25 7.22
N ILE A 261 9.12 2.52 6.15
CA ILE A 261 8.41 1.29 5.81
C ILE A 261 9.42 0.17 5.61
N SER A 262 9.25 -0.94 6.31
CA SER A 262 9.85 -2.21 5.93
C SER A 262 8.77 -3.12 5.36
N GLU A 263 9.03 -3.71 4.19
CA GLU A 263 8.00 -4.44 3.48
C GLU A 263 8.61 -5.54 2.59
N LEU A 264 7.81 -6.57 2.31
CA LEU A 264 8.20 -7.66 1.44
C LEU A 264 8.45 -7.17 0.02
N CYS A 265 9.60 -7.54 -0.54
CA CYS A 265 9.78 -7.49 -1.99
C CYS A 265 8.81 -8.47 -2.64
N ARG A 266 8.39 -8.16 -3.86
CA ARG A 266 7.50 -9.01 -4.64
C ARG A 266 8.01 -10.46 -4.72
N HIS A 267 7.12 -11.40 -4.40
CA HIS A 267 7.41 -12.84 -4.40
C HIS A 267 6.23 -13.66 -4.96
N ASP A 268 6.40 -14.97 -5.05
CA ASP A 268 5.41 -15.93 -5.56
C ASP A 268 5.01 -17.01 -4.52
N GLN A 269 5.21 -16.73 -3.25
CA GLN A 269 4.91 -17.63 -2.13
C GLN A 269 3.41 -17.64 -1.82
N ASP A 270 2.61 -18.33 -2.65
CA ASP A 270 1.14 -18.36 -2.53
C ASP A 270 0.61 -18.81 -1.16
N TRP A 271 1.39 -19.60 -0.42
CA TRP A 271 1.01 -20.07 0.90
C TRP A 271 0.85 -18.94 1.92
N ALA A 272 1.57 -17.82 1.76
CA ALA A 272 1.51 -16.67 2.65
C ALA A 272 0.08 -16.08 2.73
N ARG A 273 -0.69 -16.15 1.65
CA ARG A 273 -2.08 -15.68 1.63
C ARG A 273 -2.98 -16.44 2.61
N THR A 274 -2.77 -17.74 2.75
CA THR A 274 -3.60 -18.58 3.64
C THR A 274 -3.01 -18.70 5.03
N ALA A 275 -1.70 -18.73 5.16
CA ALA A 275 -1.01 -18.91 6.43
C ALA A 275 -0.78 -17.59 7.18
N CYS A 276 -0.50 -16.50 6.46
CA CYS A 276 -0.21 -15.19 7.06
C CYS A 276 -1.30 -14.14 6.81
N GLY A 277 -2.31 -14.43 5.99
CA GLY A 277 -3.38 -13.49 5.68
C GLY A 277 -3.00 -12.38 4.71
N ASP A 278 -1.96 -12.61 3.89
CA ASP A 278 -1.48 -11.66 2.92
C ASP A 278 -2.54 -11.39 1.85
N LEU A 279 -2.91 -10.14 1.67
CA LEU A 279 -3.70 -9.69 0.53
C LEU A 279 -2.80 -9.52 -0.70
N TRP A 280 -1.55 -9.13 -0.47
CA TRP A 280 -0.55 -8.85 -1.49
C TRP A 280 0.72 -9.65 -1.26
N LEU A 281 1.30 -10.20 -2.31
CA LEU A 281 2.58 -10.94 -2.25
C LEU A 281 3.76 -9.97 -2.46
N GLY A 282 3.91 -9.02 -1.54
CA GLY A 282 4.94 -8.00 -1.55
C GLY A 282 4.77 -6.92 -2.63
N PHE A 283 5.69 -5.99 -2.72
CA PHE A 283 5.62 -4.82 -3.60
C PHE A 283 6.96 -4.55 -4.29
N ASP A 284 6.89 -3.94 -5.47
CA ASP A 284 8.06 -3.37 -6.11
C ASP A 284 8.38 -2.00 -5.48
N ALA A 285 9.66 -1.67 -5.31
CA ALA A 285 10.08 -0.41 -4.66
C ALA A 285 9.51 0.83 -5.39
N GLU A 286 9.38 0.75 -6.71
CA GLU A 286 8.81 1.80 -7.55
C GLU A 286 7.33 2.05 -7.25
N GLU A 287 6.57 1.02 -6.84
CA GLU A 287 5.16 1.16 -6.44
C GLU A 287 5.07 1.96 -5.14
N LEU A 288 5.88 1.60 -4.14
CA LEU A 288 5.93 2.31 -2.85
C LEU A 288 6.36 3.77 -3.03
N GLU A 289 7.39 4.01 -3.85
CA GLU A 289 7.85 5.37 -4.17
C GLU A 289 6.75 6.19 -4.85
N GLN A 290 6.01 5.60 -5.78
CA GLN A 290 4.92 6.29 -6.46
C GLN A 290 3.77 6.65 -5.51
N TRP A 291 3.39 5.74 -4.61
CA TRP A 291 2.36 6.04 -3.61
C TRP A 291 2.80 7.15 -2.66
N ALA A 292 4.06 7.13 -2.21
CA ALA A 292 4.64 8.20 -1.40
C ALA A 292 4.58 9.55 -2.13
N GLN A 293 5.01 9.60 -3.40
CA GLN A 293 4.97 10.82 -4.22
C GLN A 293 3.54 11.33 -4.45
N ASN A 294 2.59 10.43 -4.71
CA ASN A 294 1.18 10.78 -4.89
C ASN A 294 0.57 11.37 -3.61
N ALA A 295 1.02 10.90 -2.44
CA ALA A 295 0.63 11.44 -1.14
C ALA A 295 1.38 12.74 -0.76
N GLY A 296 2.25 13.27 -1.63
CA GLY A 296 3.01 14.50 -1.39
C GLY A 296 4.29 14.32 -0.59
N LEU A 297 4.69 13.07 -0.31
CA LEU A 297 5.95 12.77 0.35
C LEU A 297 7.12 12.84 -0.66
N SER A 298 8.29 13.26 -0.19
CA SER A 298 9.51 13.23 -0.99
C SER A 298 10.15 11.85 -0.97
N SER A 299 10.80 11.46 -2.07
CA SER A 299 11.59 10.22 -2.11
C SER A 299 12.69 10.23 -1.06
N GLY A 300 12.78 9.13 -0.33
CA GLY A 300 13.77 8.89 0.71
C GLY A 300 14.87 7.91 0.27
N GLN A 301 15.41 7.19 1.23
CA GLN A 301 16.39 6.13 1.02
C GLN A 301 15.64 4.79 0.90
N SER A 302 16.10 3.93 -0.01
CA SER A 302 15.67 2.53 -0.13
C SER A 302 16.84 1.61 0.14
N GLN A 303 16.59 0.53 0.89
CA GLN A 303 17.58 -0.51 1.18
C GLN A 303 16.91 -1.88 1.02
N TYR A 304 17.57 -2.78 0.31
CA TYR A 304 17.16 -4.19 0.27
C TYR A 304 17.87 -4.95 1.36
N ILE A 305 17.13 -5.78 2.08
CA ILE A 305 17.62 -6.69 3.12
C ILE A 305 17.50 -8.10 2.55
N ALA A 306 18.58 -8.87 2.60
CA ALA A 306 18.67 -10.25 2.08
C ALA A 306 18.71 -11.26 3.22
#